data_7a4ff8effd10949e53bfb70d1997c4ad
#
_entry.id   7a4ff8effd10949e53bfb70d1997c4ad
#
_cell.length_a   1.000
_cell.length_b   1.000
_cell.length_c   1.000
_cell.angle_alpha   90.00
_cell.angle_beta   90.00
_cell.angle_gamma   90.00
#
_symmetry.space_group_name_H-M   'P 1'
#
loop_
_entity.id
_entity.type
_entity.pdbx_description
1 polymer ?
#
loop_
_entity_poly.entity_id
_entity_poly.type
_entity_poly.pdbx_seq_one_letter_code
_entity_poly.pdbx_strand_id
1 'polypeptide(L)'
;MKFSRLLLTSLFAWFSPVFSQPLCAQSDEGKLRILVFGAHPDDAQYKGGGVAAKWAKLGHHVKLVSVTNGDIGHWQSAGGPLAQRRLAEVKKADAIVGAETQVLDIHDGELMPSLENRLKIIRVIREWKADIVIAHRPWDYHPDHRYVGVLMQDAAFMVTVPFICSDIPPLKKNPLFLYSSDGFQKPYPFQADIAVSIDDVFEQKLTAIHEMPSQHYEGGASGSEEYVAKVPPASDEAGRKEWLRNLWVRRQTHEANKFRSVLNKWYGPEKGAAVKYAEAFEICEYGRQPKQEEIKVLFPFFP
;
A
#
# COMPACT_ATOMS: atom_id res chain seq x y z
N MET A 1 -28.50 -51.53 68.20
CA MET A 1 -28.17 -50.20 67.66
C MET A 1 -26.84 -50.31 66.93
N LYS A 2 -26.84 -50.33 65.62
CA LYS A 2 -25.62 -50.40 64.77
C LYS A 2 -25.40 -49.03 64.09
N PHE A 3 -24.30 -48.35 64.43
CA PHE A 3 -23.89 -47.12 63.79
C PHE A 3 -23.07 -47.43 62.53
N SER A 4 -23.58 -47.07 61.39
CA SER A 4 -22.85 -47.11 60.11
C SER A 4 -22.04 -45.79 59.93
N ARG A 5 -20.73 -45.96 59.80
CA ARG A 5 -19.83 -44.85 59.44
C ARG A 5 -19.77 -44.70 57.95
N LEU A 6 -20.18 -43.48 57.44
CA LEU A 6 -20.01 -43.06 56.06
C LEU A 6 -18.58 -42.49 55.88
N LEU A 7 -17.79 -43.11 55.02
CA LEU A 7 -16.53 -42.51 54.55
C LEU A 7 -16.80 -41.52 53.43
N LEU A 8 -16.46 -40.24 53.65
CA LEU A 8 -16.39 -39.23 52.61
C LEU A 8 -14.98 -39.28 52.01
N THR A 9 -14.88 -39.67 50.71
CA THR A 9 -13.68 -39.57 49.93
C THR A 9 -13.70 -38.23 49.20
N SER A 10 -12.84 -37.29 49.63
CA SER A 10 -12.62 -36.00 48.95
C SER A 10 -11.68 -36.20 47.77
N LEU A 11 -12.21 -35.97 46.52
CA LEU A 11 -11.41 -35.83 45.30
C LEU A 11 -10.77 -34.45 45.30
N PHE A 12 -9.45 -34.39 45.48
CA PHE A 12 -8.67 -33.19 45.17
C PHE A 12 -8.37 -33.17 43.67
N ALA A 13 -9.05 -32.29 42.93
CA ALA A 13 -8.70 -31.97 41.55
C ALA A 13 -7.46 -31.05 41.55
N TRP A 14 -6.37 -31.52 41.02
CA TRP A 14 -5.17 -30.74 40.79
C TRP A 14 -5.41 -29.83 39.56
N PHE A 15 -5.64 -28.53 39.79
CA PHE A 15 -5.57 -27.52 38.75
C PHE A 15 -4.11 -27.17 38.51
N SER A 16 -3.52 -27.66 37.43
CA SER A 16 -2.24 -27.15 36.93
C SER A 16 -2.45 -25.78 36.32
N PRO A 17 -1.76 -24.71 36.75
CA PRO A 17 -1.84 -23.43 36.07
C PRO A 17 -1.13 -23.56 34.71
N VAL A 18 -1.90 -23.39 33.64
CA VAL A 18 -1.34 -23.21 32.31
C VAL A 18 -0.67 -21.83 32.30
N PHE A 19 0.64 -21.81 32.45
CA PHE A 19 1.45 -20.63 32.19
C PHE A 19 1.41 -20.37 30.68
N SER A 20 0.53 -19.48 30.24
CA SER A 20 0.64 -18.86 28.93
C SER A 20 1.93 -18.02 28.93
N GLN A 21 2.94 -18.49 28.21
CA GLN A 21 4.12 -17.68 27.95
C GLN A 21 3.66 -16.42 27.24
N PRO A 22 4.11 -15.21 27.67
CA PRO A 22 3.83 -14.00 26.92
C PRO A 22 4.44 -14.16 25.54
N LEU A 23 3.61 -13.98 24.49
CA LEU A 23 4.12 -13.79 23.12
C LEU A 23 5.17 -12.67 23.22
N CYS A 24 6.42 -13.00 22.92
CA CYS A 24 7.50 -12.03 22.89
C CYS A 24 7.12 -10.98 21.83
N ALA A 25 6.64 -9.82 22.26
CA ALA A 25 6.41 -8.69 21.37
C ALA A 25 7.77 -8.38 20.73
N GLN A 26 7.90 -8.61 19.42
CA GLN A 26 9.09 -8.21 18.67
C GLN A 26 9.30 -6.70 18.93
N SER A 27 10.50 -6.32 19.38
CA SER A 27 10.82 -4.91 19.61
C SER A 27 10.61 -4.12 18.31
N ASP A 28 9.95 -2.98 18.40
CA ASP A 28 9.70 -2.05 17.27
C ASP A 28 10.99 -1.29 16.87
N GLU A 29 12.08 -1.55 17.56
CA GLU A 29 13.35 -0.89 17.37
C GLU A 29 13.96 -1.27 16.01
N GLY A 30 14.23 -0.27 15.17
CA GLY A 30 14.75 -0.47 13.81
C GLY A 30 13.71 -0.81 12.75
N LYS A 31 12.41 -0.89 13.08
CA LYS A 31 11.36 -1.11 12.08
C LYS A 31 10.95 0.21 11.42
N LEU A 32 10.93 0.21 10.09
CA LEU A 32 10.42 1.34 9.31
C LEU A 32 8.89 1.35 9.30
N ARG A 33 8.32 2.53 9.13
CA ARG A 33 6.88 2.77 9.00
C ARG A 33 6.60 3.42 7.65
N ILE A 34 5.98 2.68 6.75
CA ILE A 34 5.77 3.04 5.35
C ILE A 34 4.29 3.34 5.12
N LEU A 35 3.99 4.45 4.43
CA LEU A 35 2.67 4.79 3.91
C LEU A 35 2.72 4.80 2.37
N VAL A 36 1.75 4.13 1.74
CA VAL A 36 1.53 4.24 0.30
C VAL A 36 0.13 4.81 0.09
N PHE A 37 0.04 6.01 -0.44
CA PHE A 37 -1.21 6.69 -0.75
C PHE A 37 -1.61 6.47 -2.20
N GLY A 38 -2.83 6.00 -2.40
CA GLY A 38 -3.55 6.05 -3.66
C GLY A 38 -4.71 7.04 -3.56
N ALA A 39 -5.23 7.49 -4.67
CA ALA A 39 -6.47 8.28 -4.70
C ALA A 39 -7.68 7.38 -4.45
N HIS A 40 -7.72 6.22 -5.09
CA HIS A 40 -8.83 5.27 -5.05
C HIS A 40 -8.43 3.93 -4.44
N PRO A 41 -9.41 3.10 -4.01
CA PRO A 41 -9.16 1.76 -3.47
C PRO A 41 -8.69 0.77 -4.56
N ASP A 42 -7.44 0.87 -4.97
CA ASP A 42 -6.66 0.02 -5.90
C ASP A 42 -5.29 0.66 -6.22
N ASP A 43 -5.17 1.99 -6.24
CA ASP A 43 -3.98 2.70 -6.68
C ASP A 43 -2.73 2.34 -5.88
N ALA A 44 -2.83 2.31 -4.55
CA ALA A 44 -1.69 2.00 -3.68
C ALA A 44 -1.15 0.59 -3.96
N GLN A 45 -2.04 -0.38 -4.21
CA GLN A 45 -1.72 -1.75 -4.57
C GLN A 45 -1.04 -1.82 -5.94
N TYR A 46 -1.50 -1.02 -6.90
CA TYR A 46 -0.93 -0.97 -8.25
C TYR A 46 0.45 -0.33 -8.28
N LYS A 47 0.59 0.79 -7.57
CA LYS A 47 1.77 1.65 -7.64
C LYS A 47 2.91 1.22 -6.73
N GLY A 48 2.59 0.66 -5.56
CA GLY A 48 3.58 0.31 -4.55
C GLY A 48 3.36 -1.04 -3.86
N GLY A 49 2.43 -1.88 -4.33
CA GLY A 49 2.08 -3.14 -3.67
C GLY A 49 3.23 -4.15 -3.64
N GLY A 50 4.10 -4.15 -4.64
CA GLY A 50 5.28 -5.02 -4.65
C GLY A 50 6.32 -4.61 -3.62
N VAL A 51 6.72 -3.34 -3.58
CA VAL A 51 7.67 -2.87 -2.55
C VAL A 51 7.05 -2.93 -1.14
N ALA A 52 5.75 -2.68 -1.01
CA ALA A 52 5.00 -2.85 0.23
C ALA A 52 5.15 -4.29 0.77
N ALA A 53 4.94 -5.30 -0.09
CA ALA A 53 5.14 -6.70 0.26
C ALA A 53 6.58 -7.01 0.68
N LYS A 54 7.58 -6.39 0.04
CA LYS A 54 9.00 -6.56 0.43
C LYS A 54 9.28 -6.01 1.83
N TRP A 55 8.80 -4.81 2.15
CA TRP A 55 8.94 -4.24 3.49
C TRP A 55 8.19 -5.07 4.54
N ALA A 56 6.94 -5.46 4.26
CA ALA A 56 6.15 -6.30 5.16
C ALA A 56 6.85 -7.64 5.44
N LYS A 57 7.42 -8.29 4.42
CA LYS A 57 8.18 -9.54 4.55
C LYS A 57 9.41 -9.41 5.45
N LEU A 58 10.01 -8.22 5.52
CA LEU A 58 11.12 -7.89 6.43
C LEU A 58 10.64 -7.47 7.83
N GLY A 59 9.33 -7.48 8.06
CA GLY A 59 8.71 -7.15 9.35
C GLY A 59 8.63 -5.64 9.62
N HIS A 60 8.72 -4.80 8.58
CA HIS A 60 8.42 -3.38 8.68
C HIS A 60 6.90 -3.14 8.70
N HIS A 61 6.47 -2.00 9.22
CA HIS A 61 5.06 -1.61 9.26
C HIS A 61 4.67 -0.92 7.96
N VAL A 62 3.70 -1.46 7.26
CA VAL A 62 3.21 -0.91 5.99
C VAL A 62 1.71 -0.64 6.10
N LYS A 63 1.27 0.51 5.62
CA LYS A 63 -0.15 0.85 5.47
C LYS A 63 -0.41 1.37 4.07
N LEU A 64 -1.44 0.83 3.42
CA LEU A 64 -1.95 1.30 2.14
C LEU A 64 -3.17 2.17 2.40
N VAL A 65 -3.16 3.38 1.86
CA VAL A 65 -4.17 4.41 2.14
C VAL A 65 -4.85 4.82 0.84
N SER A 66 -6.16 4.73 0.78
CA SER A 66 -6.96 5.35 -0.28
C SER A 66 -7.55 6.66 0.24
N VAL A 67 -7.34 7.76 -0.48
CA VAL A 67 -7.79 9.09 -0.04
C VAL A 67 -9.27 9.30 -0.33
N THR A 68 -9.83 8.63 -1.34
CA THR A 68 -11.28 8.58 -1.59
C THR A 68 -11.83 7.18 -1.36
N ASN A 69 -13.16 7.07 -1.21
CA ASN A 69 -13.83 5.79 -0.94
C ASN A 69 -14.18 5.00 -2.22
N GLY A 70 -13.98 5.58 -3.41
CA GLY A 70 -14.18 4.92 -4.70
C GLY A 70 -15.64 4.66 -5.07
N ASP A 71 -16.59 5.38 -4.50
CA ASP A 71 -18.02 5.14 -4.58
C ASP A 71 -18.68 5.45 -5.93
N ILE A 72 -17.96 6.04 -6.89
CA ILE A 72 -18.41 6.19 -8.29
C ILE A 72 -17.48 5.50 -9.30
N GLY A 73 -16.46 4.79 -8.85
CA GLY A 73 -15.44 4.18 -9.69
C GLY A 73 -15.87 2.85 -10.34
N HIS A 74 -17.12 2.72 -10.79
CA HIS A 74 -17.62 1.53 -11.49
C HIS A 74 -18.73 1.90 -12.48
N TRP A 75 -18.77 1.24 -13.64
CA TRP A 75 -19.67 1.56 -14.74
C TRP A 75 -21.15 1.20 -14.52
N GLN A 76 -21.46 0.30 -13.59
CA GLN A 76 -22.84 -0.15 -13.29
C GLN A 76 -23.28 0.05 -11.84
N SER A 77 -22.36 0.42 -10.95
CA SER A 77 -22.61 0.48 -9.51
C SER A 77 -22.02 1.75 -8.93
N ALA A 78 -22.70 2.35 -7.96
CA ALA A 78 -22.25 3.58 -7.31
C ALA A 78 -22.74 3.67 -5.86
N GLY A 79 -22.23 4.70 -5.16
CA GLY A 79 -22.64 5.08 -3.80
C GLY A 79 -22.12 4.14 -2.72
N GLY A 80 -22.77 4.18 -1.54
CA GLY A 80 -22.34 3.41 -0.37
C GLY A 80 -22.13 1.91 -0.60
N PRO A 81 -22.98 1.20 -1.36
CA PRO A 81 -22.75 -0.22 -1.67
C PRO A 81 -21.45 -0.47 -2.42
N LEU A 82 -21.08 0.38 -3.38
CA LEU A 82 -19.80 0.27 -4.09
C LEU A 82 -18.62 0.59 -3.18
N ALA A 83 -18.70 1.67 -2.39
CA ALA A 83 -17.66 2.02 -1.43
C ALA A 83 -17.37 0.89 -0.44
N GLN A 84 -18.40 0.27 0.11
CA GLN A 84 -18.26 -0.88 1.02
C GLN A 84 -17.66 -2.10 0.32
N ARG A 85 -18.06 -2.38 -0.91
CA ARG A 85 -17.49 -3.45 -1.73
C ARG A 85 -15.98 -3.21 -1.96
N ARG A 86 -15.61 -2.03 -2.45
CA ARG A 86 -14.21 -1.68 -2.74
C ARG A 86 -13.34 -1.70 -1.47
N LEU A 87 -13.89 -1.23 -0.33
CA LEU A 87 -13.21 -1.36 0.96
C LEU A 87 -12.96 -2.84 1.34
N ALA A 88 -13.94 -3.72 1.11
CA ALA A 88 -13.77 -5.15 1.38
C ALA A 88 -12.73 -5.81 0.46
N GLU A 89 -12.70 -5.41 -0.81
CA GLU A 89 -11.74 -5.86 -1.81
C GLU A 89 -10.30 -5.46 -1.42
N VAL A 90 -10.05 -4.17 -1.13
CA VAL A 90 -8.69 -3.72 -0.76
C VAL A 90 -8.24 -4.26 0.59
N LYS A 91 -9.13 -4.47 1.56
CA LYS A 91 -8.76 -5.14 2.82
C LYS A 91 -8.20 -6.54 2.60
N LYS A 92 -8.78 -7.32 1.69
CA LYS A 92 -8.25 -8.64 1.33
C LYS A 92 -6.91 -8.53 0.59
N ALA A 93 -6.82 -7.61 -0.37
CA ALA A 93 -5.60 -7.36 -1.11
C ALA A 93 -4.44 -6.96 -0.19
N ASP A 94 -4.68 -6.04 0.74
CA ASP A 94 -3.67 -5.53 1.67
C ASP A 94 -3.24 -6.59 2.68
N ALA A 95 -4.17 -7.44 3.15
CA ALA A 95 -3.82 -8.58 4.00
C ALA A 95 -2.86 -9.56 3.30
N ILE A 96 -3.02 -9.78 1.97
CA ILE A 96 -2.11 -10.60 1.18
C ILE A 96 -0.74 -9.93 1.06
N VAL A 97 -0.70 -8.62 0.87
CA VAL A 97 0.55 -7.82 0.86
C VAL A 97 1.25 -7.85 2.21
N GLY A 98 0.51 -8.03 3.30
CA GLY A 98 1.00 -7.92 4.67
C GLY A 98 0.95 -6.48 5.19
N ALA A 99 0.02 -5.67 4.70
CA ALA A 99 -0.15 -4.26 5.03
C ALA A 99 -1.47 -4.00 5.77
N GLU A 100 -1.51 -2.91 6.54
CA GLU A 100 -2.76 -2.35 7.06
C GLU A 100 -3.50 -1.55 5.97
N THR A 101 -4.82 -1.54 6.04
CA THR A 101 -5.69 -0.79 5.13
C THR A 101 -6.28 0.43 5.82
N GLN A 102 -6.27 1.57 5.11
CA GLN A 102 -7.07 2.75 5.49
C GLN A 102 -7.73 3.35 4.24
N VAL A 103 -9.04 3.57 4.30
CA VAL A 103 -9.80 4.29 3.27
C VAL A 103 -10.42 5.50 3.95
N LEU A 104 -10.14 6.70 3.43
CA LEU A 104 -10.76 7.94 3.93
C LEU A 104 -12.13 8.09 3.28
N ASP A 105 -13.07 8.68 4.04
CA ASP A 105 -14.43 8.88 3.58
C ASP A 105 -14.56 10.23 2.84
N ILE A 106 -13.97 10.28 1.63
CA ILE A 106 -14.09 11.36 0.66
C ILE A 106 -14.67 10.75 -0.61
N HIS A 107 -15.68 11.37 -1.21
CA HIS A 107 -16.30 10.92 -2.45
C HIS A 107 -15.28 10.87 -3.59
N ASP A 108 -15.32 9.80 -4.37
CA ASP A 108 -14.52 9.62 -5.59
C ASP A 108 -14.89 10.72 -6.61
N GLY A 109 -13.87 11.37 -7.19
CA GLY A 109 -14.04 12.49 -8.10
C GLY A 109 -14.19 13.86 -7.43
N GLU A 110 -14.33 13.92 -6.09
CA GLU A 110 -14.57 15.16 -5.35
C GLU A 110 -13.39 15.57 -4.44
N LEU A 111 -12.26 14.91 -4.52
CA LEU A 111 -11.10 15.28 -3.74
C LEU A 111 -10.60 16.68 -4.16
N MET A 112 -10.51 17.60 -3.20
CA MET A 112 -9.96 18.94 -3.37
C MET A 112 -8.74 19.13 -2.46
N PRO A 113 -7.71 19.91 -2.86
CA PRO A 113 -6.57 20.25 -2.02
C PRO A 113 -6.95 21.36 -1.02
N SER A 114 -8.02 21.13 -0.28
CA SER A 114 -8.53 22.02 0.75
C SER A 114 -7.69 21.94 2.03
N LEU A 115 -7.83 22.95 2.90
CA LEU A 115 -7.23 22.90 4.24
C LEU A 115 -7.71 21.68 5.03
N GLU A 116 -8.99 21.35 4.97
CA GLU A 116 -9.57 20.20 5.66
C GLU A 116 -8.87 18.90 5.25
N ASN A 117 -8.74 18.65 3.94
CA ASN A 117 -8.11 17.46 3.42
C ASN A 117 -6.61 17.43 3.70
N ARG A 118 -5.92 18.59 3.64
CA ARG A 118 -4.51 18.70 4.08
C ARG A 118 -4.34 18.29 5.54
N LEU A 119 -5.21 18.75 6.43
CA LEU A 119 -5.15 18.38 7.84
C LEU A 119 -5.41 16.89 8.07
N LYS A 120 -6.32 16.26 7.30
CA LYS A 120 -6.54 14.81 7.34
C LYS A 120 -5.27 14.05 6.96
N ILE A 121 -4.61 14.44 5.86
CA ILE A 121 -3.36 13.79 5.40
C ILE A 121 -2.24 13.95 6.43
N ILE A 122 -2.04 15.16 6.98
CA ILE A 122 -1.03 15.41 8.00
C ILE A 122 -1.25 14.50 9.22
N ARG A 123 -2.50 14.32 9.66
CA ARG A 123 -2.84 13.44 10.79
C ARG A 123 -2.49 11.98 10.48
N VAL A 124 -2.89 11.46 9.33
CA VAL A 124 -2.55 10.09 8.91
C VAL A 124 -1.04 9.86 8.95
N ILE A 125 -0.25 10.79 8.41
CA ILE A 125 1.21 10.67 8.39
C ILE A 125 1.81 10.71 9.80
N ARG A 126 1.32 11.60 10.67
CA ARG A 126 1.80 11.76 12.05
C ARG A 126 1.41 10.59 12.94
N GLU A 127 0.16 10.14 12.89
CA GLU A 127 -0.35 8.99 13.65
C GLU A 127 0.43 7.74 13.31
N TRP A 128 0.73 7.55 12.02
CA TRP A 128 1.56 6.43 11.55
C TRP A 128 3.03 6.59 11.92
N LYS A 129 3.51 7.79 12.22
CA LYS A 129 4.94 8.12 12.43
C LYS A 129 5.78 7.69 11.23
N ALA A 130 5.34 8.05 10.04
CA ALA A 130 5.93 7.58 8.79
C ALA A 130 7.42 7.93 8.65
N ASP A 131 8.21 6.96 8.15
CA ASP A 131 9.58 7.16 7.65
C ASP A 131 9.60 7.39 6.15
N ILE A 132 8.66 6.75 5.44
CA ILE A 132 8.50 6.82 3.98
C ILE A 132 7.03 7.05 3.66
N VAL A 133 6.78 7.98 2.74
CA VAL A 133 5.46 8.28 2.17
C VAL A 133 5.56 8.20 0.65
N ILE A 134 4.76 7.33 0.02
CA ILE A 134 4.68 7.19 -1.44
C ILE A 134 3.30 7.68 -1.88
N ALA A 135 3.22 8.43 -2.97
CA ALA A 135 1.97 8.94 -3.52
C ALA A 135 2.04 9.19 -5.04
N HIS A 136 0.94 9.67 -5.61
CA HIS A 136 0.89 10.16 -6.99
C HIS A 136 1.71 11.44 -7.17
N ARG A 137 2.12 11.73 -8.41
CA ARG A 137 2.59 13.07 -8.79
C ARG A 137 1.39 14.01 -8.98
N PRO A 138 1.59 15.35 -8.85
CA PRO A 138 0.53 16.33 -9.10
C PRO A 138 0.20 16.53 -10.60
N TRP A 139 0.69 15.67 -11.47
CA TRP A 139 0.44 15.68 -12.92
C TRP A 139 -0.04 14.32 -13.38
N ASP A 140 -1.36 14.18 -13.46
CA ASP A 140 -2.03 12.93 -13.80
C ASP A 140 -3.34 13.25 -14.55
N TYR A 141 -3.92 12.27 -15.25
CA TYR A 141 -5.20 12.46 -15.95
C TYR A 141 -6.36 12.66 -14.97
N HIS A 142 -6.34 11.97 -13.82
CA HIS A 142 -7.43 12.04 -12.86
C HIS A 142 -7.26 13.20 -11.88
N PRO A 143 -8.30 14.01 -11.60
CA PRO A 143 -8.21 15.10 -10.64
C PRO A 143 -7.78 14.62 -9.26
N ASP A 144 -8.37 13.54 -8.74
CA ASP A 144 -8.04 13.01 -7.42
C ASP A 144 -6.58 12.56 -7.31
N HIS A 145 -6.01 11.93 -8.36
CA HIS A 145 -4.58 11.60 -8.40
C HIS A 145 -3.72 12.86 -8.26
N ARG A 146 -4.04 13.91 -9.06
CA ARG A 146 -3.31 15.19 -8.98
C ARG A 146 -3.40 15.79 -7.59
N TYR A 147 -4.60 15.79 -7.01
CA TYR A 147 -4.82 16.41 -5.70
C TYR A 147 -4.22 15.60 -4.55
N VAL A 148 -4.14 14.28 -4.64
CA VAL A 148 -3.29 13.49 -3.73
C VAL A 148 -1.84 13.96 -3.83
N GLY A 149 -1.29 14.13 -5.03
CA GLY A 149 0.07 14.65 -5.24
C GLY A 149 0.28 16.03 -4.63
N VAL A 150 -0.66 16.96 -4.83
CA VAL A 150 -0.63 18.32 -4.25
C VAL A 150 -0.71 18.26 -2.71
N LEU A 151 -1.63 17.47 -2.15
CA LEU A 151 -1.78 17.32 -0.72
C LEU A 151 -0.53 16.71 -0.06
N MET A 152 0.17 15.81 -0.76
CA MET A 152 1.44 15.26 -0.29
C MET A 152 2.55 16.31 -0.29
N GLN A 153 2.66 17.15 -1.32
CA GLN A 153 3.58 18.29 -1.35
C GLN A 153 3.31 19.26 -0.20
N ASP A 154 2.04 19.61 -0.01
CA ASP A 154 1.62 20.48 1.09
C ASP A 154 1.91 19.87 2.48
N ALA A 155 1.79 18.56 2.63
CA ALA A 155 2.04 17.87 3.89
C ALA A 155 3.54 17.72 4.19
N ALA A 156 4.40 17.61 3.18
CA ALA A 156 5.79 17.22 3.31
C ALA A 156 6.59 18.07 4.32
N PHE A 157 6.41 19.39 4.35
CA PHE A 157 6.99 20.25 5.38
C PHE A 157 6.14 20.28 6.65
N MET A 158 4.80 20.33 6.49
CA MET A 158 3.86 20.61 7.58
C MET A 158 3.77 19.48 8.62
N VAL A 159 4.14 18.25 8.29
CA VAL A 159 4.15 17.14 9.27
C VAL A 159 5.12 17.36 10.43
N THR A 160 6.11 18.25 10.27
CA THR A 160 7.09 18.61 11.32
C THR A 160 6.75 19.91 12.06
N VAL A 161 5.75 20.67 11.60
CA VAL A 161 5.39 21.97 12.18
C VAL A 161 4.53 21.79 13.44
N PRO A 162 4.96 22.23 14.64
CA PRO A 162 4.31 21.88 15.91
C PRO A 162 2.84 22.31 16.03
N PHE A 163 2.50 23.51 15.56
CA PHE A 163 1.19 24.10 15.83
C PHE A 163 0.12 23.85 14.76
N ILE A 164 0.43 23.10 13.70
CA ILE A 164 -0.60 22.54 12.82
C ILE A 164 -0.98 21.15 13.34
N CYS A 165 -2.27 20.79 13.36
CA CYS A 165 -2.75 19.54 13.94
C CYS A 165 -2.14 19.27 15.33
N SER A 166 -2.22 20.27 16.24
CA SER A 166 -1.58 20.24 17.56
C SER A 166 -2.12 19.14 18.49
N ASP A 167 -3.22 18.52 18.11
CA ASP A 167 -3.81 17.33 18.74
C ASP A 167 -2.94 16.06 18.55
N ILE A 168 -2.03 16.05 17.57
CA ILE A 168 -1.10 14.95 17.31
C ILE A 168 0.33 15.49 17.26
N PRO A 169 1.29 14.88 18.00
CA PRO A 169 2.67 15.37 18.03
C PRO A 169 3.30 15.47 16.63
N PRO A 170 4.06 16.53 16.33
CA PRO A 170 4.78 16.65 15.07
C PRO A 170 5.85 15.57 14.93
N LEU A 171 6.16 15.19 13.70
CA LEU A 171 7.27 14.28 13.46
C LEU A 171 8.60 14.97 13.76
N LYS A 172 9.49 14.29 14.50
CA LYS A 172 10.84 14.79 14.82
C LYS A 172 11.76 14.81 13.62
N LYS A 173 11.51 13.93 12.64
CA LYS A 173 12.27 13.78 11.39
C LYS A 173 11.28 13.76 10.23
N ASN A 174 11.56 14.54 9.20
CA ASN A 174 10.72 14.55 8.02
C ASN A 174 10.85 13.21 7.27
N PRO A 175 9.74 12.57 6.87
CA PRO A 175 9.76 11.38 6.04
C PRO A 175 10.45 11.60 4.69
N LEU A 176 10.90 10.50 4.07
CA LEU A 176 11.17 10.49 2.64
C LEU A 176 9.83 10.46 1.89
N PHE A 177 9.53 11.52 1.14
CA PHE A 177 8.37 11.58 0.26
C PHE A 177 8.77 11.17 -1.15
N LEU A 178 7.97 10.29 -1.74
CA LEU A 178 8.22 9.69 -3.05
C LEU A 178 6.97 9.79 -3.94
N TYR A 179 7.19 10.05 -5.20
CA TYR A 179 6.18 9.88 -6.23
C TYR A 179 6.31 8.49 -6.86
N SER A 180 5.19 7.80 -7.04
CA SER A 180 5.13 6.55 -7.81
C SER A 180 5.20 6.84 -9.32
N SER A 181 5.75 5.90 -10.08
CA SER A 181 5.91 6.05 -11.53
C SER A 181 4.58 6.22 -12.26
N ASP A 182 4.63 7.01 -13.34
CA ASP A 182 3.55 7.22 -14.29
C ASP A 182 4.06 7.36 -15.74
N GLY A 183 3.13 7.61 -16.67
CA GLY A 183 3.43 7.78 -18.10
C GLY A 183 3.36 9.21 -18.59
N PHE A 184 3.04 10.18 -17.74
CA PHE A 184 2.80 11.57 -18.17
C PHE A 184 4.11 12.29 -18.47
N GLN A 185 4.11 13.13 -19.54
CA GLN A 185 5.30 13.78 -20.06
C GLN A 185 5.35 15.28 -19.77
N LYS A 186 4.21 15.88 -19.43
CA LYS A 186 4.09 17.32 -19.20
C LYS A 186 3.62 17.61 -17.79
N PRO A 187 4.16 18.67 -17.14
CA PRO A 187 5.16 19.63 -17.61
C PRO A 187 6.55 19.03 -17.78
N TYR A 188 6.89 17.92 -17.09
CA TYR A 188 8.12 17.14 -17.27
C TYR A 188 7.86 15.64 -17.07
N PRO A 189 8.61 14.77 -17.74
CA PRO A 189 8.46 13.33 -17.59
C PRO A 189 8.89 12.87 -16.18
N PHE A 190 8.34 11.74 -15.75
CA PHE A 190 8.78 11.07 -14.52
C PHE A 190 10.26 10.66 -14.61
N GLN A 191 11.02 10.99 -13.57
CA GLN A 191 12.45 10.69 -13.47
C GLN A 191 12.71 9.82 -12.24
N ALA A 192 12.96 8.53 -12.47
CA ALA A 192 13.19 7.61 -11.36
C ALA A 192 14.53 7.85 -10.68
N ASP A 193 14.52 8.10 -9.38
CA ASP A 193 15.71 8.06 -8.51
C ASP A 193 15.96 6.66 -7.97
N ILE A 194 14.89 5.93 -7.73
CA ILE A 194 14.85 4.60 -7.13
C ILE A 194 14.03 3.67 -8.02
N ALA A 195 14.58 2.49 -8.34
CA ALA A 195 13.85 1.40 -8.97
C ALA A 195 14.14 0.10 -8.23
N VAL A 196 13.08 -0.62 -7.88
CA VAL A 196 13.13 -1.80 -7.03
C VAL A 196 12.64 -3.02 -7.81
N SER A 197 13.45 -4.10 -7.83
CA SER A 197 12.99 -5.40 -8.30
C SER A 197 11.89 -5.93 -7.40
N ILE A 198 10.79 -6.37 -8.01
CA ILE A 198 9.70 -7.05 -7.33
C ILE A 198 9.55 -8.51 -7.82
N ASP A 199 10.58 -9.07 -8.44
CA ASP A 199 10.54 -10.43 -9.00
C ASP A 199 10.15 -11.48 -7.96
N ASP A 200 10.65 -11.35 -6.74
CA ASP A 200 10.44 -12.28 -5.61
C ASP A 200 9.06 -12.16 -4.93
N VAL A 201 8.32 -11.09 -5.23
CA VAL A 201 6.98 -10.80 -4.66
C VAL A 201 5.92 -10.55 -5.73
N PHE A 202 6.26 -10.73 -7.01
CA PHE A 202 5.35 -10.45 -8.11
C PHE A 202 4.08 -11.30 -8.06
N GLU A 203 4.20 -12.59 -7.74
CA GLU A 203 3.04 -13.48 -7.59
C GLU A 203 2.16 -13.07 -6.39
N GLN A 204 2.77 -12.62 -5.29
CA GLN A 204 2.03 -12.10 -4.14
C GLN A 204 1.25 -10.84 -4.51
N LYS A 205 1.88 -9.92 -5.26
CA LYS A 205 1.21 -8.74 -5.81
C LYS A 205 0.05 -9.10 -6.72
N LEU A 206 0.22 -10.06 -7.63
CA LEU A 206 -0.86 -10.53 -8.51
C LEU A 206 -2.02 -11.12 -7.73
N THR A 207 -1.72 -11.91 -6.69
CA THR A 207 -2.75 -12.49 -5.82
C THR A 207 -3.52 -11.39 -5.09
N ALA A 208 -2.86 -10.35 -4.61
CA ALA A 208 -3.52 -9.20 -3.99
C ALA A 208 -4.43 -8.46 -4.98
N ILE A 209 -3.95 -8.21 -6.20
CA ILE A 209 -4.72 -7.53 -7.24
C ILE A 209 -5.95 -8.35 -7.68
N HIS A 210 -5.85 -9.69 -7.67
CA HIS A 210 -6.97 -10.59 -7.98
C HIS A 210 -8.17 -10.41 -7.03
N GLU A 211 -7.93 -9.97 -5.80
CA GLU A 211 -8.99 -9.70 -4.81
C GLU A 211 -9.78 -8.40 -5.05
N MET A 212 -9.48 -7.68 -6.15
CA MET A 212 -10.17 -6.45 -6.52
C MET A 212 -10.97 -6.62 -7.83
N PRO A 213 -11.97 -7.54 -7.88
CA PRO A 213 -12.70 -7.87 -9.10
C PRO A 213 -13.47 -6.70 -9.69
N SER A 214 -13.99 -5.78 -8.89
CA SER A 214 -14.72 -4.59 -9.38
C SER A 214 -13.85 -3.75 -10.33
N GLN A 215 -12.54 -3.72 -10.13
CA GLN A 215 -11.62 -2.91 -10.92
C GLN A 215 -11.01 -3.70 -12.10
N HIS A 216 -10.63 -4.96 -11.88
CA HIS A 216 -9.92 -5.72 -12.91
C HIS A 216 -10.82 -6.54 -13.82
N TYR A 217 -11.81 -7.21 -13.27
CA TYR A 217 -12.65 -8.12 -14.04
C TYR A 217 -13.94 -7.48 -14.52
N GLU A 218 -14.35 -6.42 -13.85
CA GLU A 218 -15.54 -5.65 -14.22
C GLU A 218 -15.18 -4.31 -14.90
N GLY A 219 -13.88 -3.93 -14.88
CA GLY A 219 -13.35 -2.78 -15.62
C GLY A 219 -13.47 -1.43 -14.90
N GLY A 220 -13.92 -1.41 -13.64
CA GLY A 220 -14.08 -0.17 -12.88
C GLY A 220 -14.96 0.85 -13.60
N ALA A 221 -14.60 2.13 -13.53
CA ALA A 221 -15.32 3.22 -14.21
C ALA A 221 -15.28 3.14 -15.75
N SER A 222 -14.25 2.46 -16.30
CA SER A 222 -14.09 2.25 -17.75
C SER A 222 -14.66 0.94 -18.24
N GLY A 223 -15.38 0.19 -17.39
CA GLY A 223 -16.02 -1.08 -17.72
C GLY A 223 -17.16 -0.92 -18.69
N SER A 224 -17.54 -2.03 -19.30
CA SER A 224 -18.70 -2.15 -20.19
C SER A 224 -19.07 -3.62 -20.36
N GLU A 225 -20.26 -3.91 -20.91
CA GLU A 225 -20.63 -5.27 -21.28
C GLU A 225 -19.61 -5.90 -22.22
N GLU A 226 -19.11 -5.14 -23.19
CA GLU A 226 -18.10 -5.60 -24.12
C GLU A 226 -16.77 -5.92 -23.44
N TYR A 227 -16.37 -5.14 -22.44
CA TYR A 227 -15.18 -5.40 -21.62
C TYR A 227 -15.34 -6.70 -20.83
N VAL A 228 -16.44 -6.83 -20.10
CA VAL A 228 -16.73 -8.00 -19.25
C VAL A 228 -16.83 -9.28 -20.08
N ALA A 229 -17.39 -9.20 -21.30
CA ALA A 229 -17.48 -10.36 -22.20
C ALA A 229 -16.09 -10.93 -22.65
N LYS A 230 -15.03 -10.12 -22.55
CA LYS A 230 -13.66 -10.54 -22.88
C LYS A 230 -12.91 -11.13 -21.67
N VAL A 231 -13.46 -10.98 -20.45
CA VAL A 231 -12.87 -11.46 -19.21
C VAL A 231 -13.39 -12.87 -18.92
N PRO A 232 -12.55 -13.81 -18.46
CA PRO A 232 -13.03 -15.14 -18.06
C PRO A 232 -14.13 -15.04 -16.97
N PRO A 233 -15.14 -15.91 -17.00
CA PRO A 233 -16.27 -15.86 -16.07
C PRO A 233 -15.78 -16.07 -14.62
N ALA A 234 -16.58 -15.63 -13.63
CA ALA A 234 -16.22 -15.74 -12.22
C ALA A 234 -16.03 -17.19 -11.75
N SER A 235 -16.67 -18.14 -12.41
CA SER A 235 -16.50 -19.59 -12.17
C SER A 235 -15.15 -20.16 -12.66
N ASP A 236 -14.45 -19.43 -13.54
CA ASP A 236 -13.11 -19.80 -14.03
C ASP A 236 -12.04 -18.94 -13.32
N GLU A 237 -11.77 -19.28 -12.08
CA GLU A 237 -10.76 -18.59 -11.27
C GLU A 237 -9.36 -18.68 -11.88
N ALA A 238 -9.00 -19.83 -12.42
CA ALA A 238 -7.69 -20.05 -13.05
C ALA A 238 -7.52 -19.18 -14.30
N GLY A 239 -8.54 -19.15 -15.17
CA GLY A 239 -8.56 -18.27 -16.35
C GLY A 239 -8.48 -16.79 -15.99
N ARG A 240 -9.18 -16.35 -14.93
CA ARG A 240 -9.07 -14.97 -14.42
C ARG A 240 -7.66 -14.62 -13.96
N LYS A 241 -7.03 -15.49 -13.18
CA LYS A 241 -5.65 -15.28 -12.70
C LYS A 241 -4.67 -15.21 -13.88
N GLU A 242 -4.81 -16.08 -14.88
CA GLU A 242 -3.94 -16.05 -16.06
C GLU A 242 -4.20 -14.79 -16.92
N TRP A 243 -5.45 -14.38 -17.10
CA TRP A 243 -5.81 -13.15 -17.79
C TRP A 243 -5.18 -11.93 -17.11
N LEU A 244 -5.30 -11.83 -15.78
CA LEU A 244 -4.71 -10.77 -14.98
C LEU A 244 -3.17 -10.80 -15.07
N ARG A 245 -2.57 -11.99 -14.95
CA ARG A 245 -1.13 -12.21 -15.08
C ARG A 245 -0.59 -11.66 -16.40
N ASN A 246 -1.23 -11.98 -17.51
CA ASN A 246 -0.82 -11.53 -18.84
C ASN A 246 -0.83 -10.00 -18.96
N LEU A 247 -1.77 -9.32 -18.32
CA LEU A 247 -1.84 -7.87 -18.25
C LEU A 247 -0.67 -7.30 -17.43
N TRP A 248 -0.46 -7.83 -16.21
CA TRP A 248 0.52 -7.29 -15.26
C TRP A 248 1.96 -7.64 -15.60
N VAL A 249 2.22 -8.79 -16.19
CA VAL A 249 3.55 -9.13 -16.74
C VAL A 249 3.99 -8.06 -17.75
N ARG A 250 3.14 -7.70 -18.72
CA ARG A 250 3.46 -6.67 -19.70
C ARG A 250 3.75 -5.32 -19.05
N ARG A 251 2.91 -4.91 -18.09
CA ARG A 251 3.05 -3.63 -17.38
C ARG A 251 4.36 -3.59 -16.59
N GLN A 252 4.65 -4.59 -15.79
CA GLN A 252 5.83 -4.60 -14.91
C GLN A 252 7.14 -4.84 -15.67
N THR A 253 7.10 -5.59 -16.76
CA THR A 253 8.26 -5.73 -17.67
C THR A 253 8.56 -4.42 -18.38
N HIS A 254 7.54 -3.69 -18.82
CA HIS A 254 7.72 -2.35 -19.39
C HIS A 254 8.39 -1.40 -18.39
N GLU A 255 7.93 -1.42 -17.14
CA GLU A 255 8.50 -0.61 -16.05
C GLU A 255 9.98 -0.96 -15.78
N ALA A 256 10.32 -2.25 -15.69
CA ALA A 256 11.70 -2.70 -15.52
C ALA A 256 12.59 -2.27 -16.70
N ASN A 257 12.09 -2.34 -17.92
CA ASN A 257 12.85 -1.93 -19.10
C ASN A 257 13.03 -0.41 -19.17
N LYS A 258 11.98 0.35 -18.85
CA LYS A 258 12.00 1.83 -18.82
C LYS A 258 13.05 2.35 -17.83
N PHE A 259 13.17 1.71 -16.68
CA PHE A 259 14.09 2.15 -15.60
C PHE A 259 15.32 1.26 -15.43
N ARG A 260 15.74 0.58 -16.50
CA ARG A 260 16.89 -0.32 -16.49
C ARG A 260 18.17 0.31 -15.98
N SER A 261 18.45 1.54 -16.34
CA SER A 261 19.64 2.28 -15.88
C SER A 261 19.62 2.50 -14.36
N VAL A 262 18.45 2.78 -13.79
CA VAL A 262 18.27 2.96 -12.34
C VAL A 262 18.37 1.62 -11.60
N LEU A 263 17.83 0.54 -12.17
CA LEU A 263 18.03 -0.81 -11.64
C LEU A 263 19.52 -1.18 -11.62
N ASN A 264 20.25 -0.90 -12.70
CA ASN A 264 21.69 -1.14 -12.75
C ASN A 264 22.48 -0.31 -11.72
N LYS A 265 22.04 0.92 -11.46
CA LYS A 265 22.64 1.77 -10.40
C LYS A 265 22.49 1.14 -9.02
N TRP A 266 21.33 0.59 -8.68
CA TRP A 266 21.04 0.07 -7.34
C TRP A 266 21.48 -1.39 -7.13
N TYR A 267 21.37 -2.25 -8.16
CA TYR A 267 21.67 -3.69 -8.07
C TYR A 267 23.03 -4.09 -8.66
N GLY A 268 23.69 -3.18 -9.35
CA GLY A 268 24.85 -3.47 -10.21
C GLY A 268 24.41 -3.93 -11.61
N PRO A 269 25.31 -3.86 -12.61
CA PRO A 269 24.95 -4.07 -14.02
C PRO A 269 24.41 -5.46 -14.30
N GLU A 270 24.97 -6.50 -13.71
CA GLU A 270 24.54 -7.89 -13.96
C GLU A 270 23.16 -8.18 -13.35
N LYS A 271 22.99 -7.93 -12.04
CA LYS A 271 21.73 -8.17 -11.35
C LYS A 271 20.62 -7.24 -11.85
N GLY A 272 20.96 -5.94 -12.06
CA GLY A 272 20.01 -4.97 -12.58
C GLY A 272 19.48 -5.33 -13.97
N ALA A 273 20.36 -5.85 -14.86
CA ALA A 273 19.96 -6.33 -16.20
C ALA A 273 19.01 -7.54 -16.14
N ALA A 274 19.13 -8.38 -15.11
CA ALA A 274 18.34 -9.61 -14.96
C ALA A 274 16.92 -9.35 -14.38
N VAL A 275 16.63 -8.16 -13.82
CA VAL A 275 15.33 -7.82 -13.24
C VAL A 275 14.23 -7.87 -14.30
N LYS A 276 13.17 -8.61 -14.02
CA LYS A 276 12.01 -8.78 -14.91
C LYS A 276 10.88 -7.82 -14.61
N TYR A 277 10.62 -7.56 -13.34
CA TYR A 277 9.50 -6.77 -12.83
C TYR A 277 10.01 -5.72 -11.85
N ALA A 278 9.55 -4.48 -11.98
CA ALA A 278 10.01 -3.39 -11.13
C ALA A 278 8.91 -2.41 -10.76
N GLU A 279 9.11 -1.71 -9.65
CA GLU A 279 8.40 -0.50 -9.28
C GLU A 279 9.43 0.63 -9.13
N ALA A 280 9.07 1.85 -9.55
CA ALA A 280 10.00 2.97 -9.60
C ALA A 280 9.42 4.21 -8.91
N PHE A 281 10.32 5.00 -8.32
CA PHE A 281 9.97 6.16 -7.50
C PHE A 281 10.89 7.33 -7.79
N GLU A 282 10.30 8.55 -7.77
CA GLU A 282 10.99 9.83 -7.86
C GLU A 282 10.95 10.50 -6.50
N ILE A 283 12.06 11.10 -6.04
CA ILE A 283 12.12 11.76 -4.73
C ILE A 283 11.45 13.14 -4.81
N CYS A 284 10.48 13.38 -3.94
CA CYS A 284 9.89 14.71 -3.76
C CYS A 284 10.87 15.63 -3.04
N GLU A 285 11.15 16.81 -3.59
CA GLU A 285 12.12 17.77 -3.07
C GLU A 285 11.70 18.40 -1.74
N TYR A 286 10.41 18.32 -1.35
CA TYR A 286 9.88 19.02 -0.17
C TYR A 286 9.97 18.22 1.13
N GLY A 287 10.24 16.92 1.05
CA GLY A 287 10.51 16.07 2.18
C GLY A 287 11.99 15.96 2.52
N ARG A 288 12.32 14.90 3.27
CA ARG A 288 13.72 14.54 3.54
C ARG A 288 14.45 14.23 2.23
N GLN A 289 15.69 14.73 2.12
CA GLN A 289 16.59 14.45 1.00
C GLN A 289 17.70 13.49 1.47
N PRO A 290 17.51 12.15 1.35
CA PRO A 290 18.48 11.18 1.84
C PRO A 290 19.70 11.05 0.92
N LYS A 291 20.85 10.77 1.51
CA LYS A 291 22.02 10.31 0.76
C LYS A 291 21.81 8.87 0.28
N GLN A 292 22.67 8.42 -0.64
CA GLN A 292 22.56 7.06 -1.22
C GLN A 292 22.62 5.95 -0.15
N GLU A 293 23.47 6.11 0.88
CA GLU A 293 23.61 5.16 1.98
C GLU A 293 22.32 5.09 2.82
N GLU A 294 21.66 6.24 3.02
CA GLU A 294 20.40 6.29 3.75
C GLU A 294 19.24 5.65 2.95
N ILE A 295 19.27 5.76 1.61
CA ILE A 295 18.31 5.06 0.74
C ILE A 295 18.46 3.54 0.90
N LYS A 296 19.67 3.01 1.01
CA LYS A 296 19.89 1.57 1.27
C LYS A 296 19.32 1.12 2.61
N VAL A 297 19.35 1.99 3.63
CA VAL A 297 18.70 1.71 4.92
C VAL A 297 17.17 1.74 4.81
N LEU A 298 16.61 2.67 4.03
CA LEU A 298 15.18 2.80 3.82
C LEU A 298 14.62 1.72 2.87
N PHE A 299 15.45 1.22 1.96
CA PHE A 299 15.14 0.14 1.01
C PHE A 299 16.12 -1.04 1.25
N PRO A 300 15.94 -1.82 2.34
CA PRO A 300 16.90 -2.81 2.79
C PRO A 300 16.94 -4.08 1.92
N PHE A 301 16.48 -4.01 0.70
CA PHE A 301 16.54 -5.05 -0.33
C PHE A 301 17.48 -4.71 -1.49
N PHE A 302 18.20 -3.60 -1.40
CA PHE A 302 19.35 -3.34 -2.25
C PHE A 302 20.60 -4.07 -1.72
N PRO A 303 21.49 -4.58 -2.58
CA PRO A 303 22.69 -5.27 -2.17
C PRO A 303 23.71 -4.35 -1.48
#